data_d208ab3c3ecdfbb89d65808fcdea3b3d
#
_entry.id   d208ab3c3ecdfbb89d65808fcdea3b3d
#
_cell.length_a   1.000
_cell.length_b   1.000
_cell.length_c   1.000
_cell.angle_alpha   90.00
_cell.angle_beta   90.00
_cell.angle_gamma   90.00
#
_symmetry.space_group_name_H-M   'P 1'
#
loop_
_entity.id
_entity.type
_entity.pdbx_description
1 polymer ?
#
loop_
_entity_poly.entity_id
_entity_poly.type
_entity_poly.pdbx_seq_one_letter_code
_entity_poly.pdbx_strand_id
1 'polypeptide(L)'
;ENFPGFPEGIMGPEMMTRFRDQAERFGTRFVTDDVDKVELTDGGIHKVYLGDEVHHAKTVILAMGAEPKRLGIPGEMEMAGRGVSTCGVCDGAFFKDRSTMVIGGGDSAMEDAVFISKFASSLDLVHRRDEFRASKIMQERAESLPNISLKTPWAPEEFVAGEDGALEKVRLKHSESGEVEEIPVDGVFVAIGHIPRSELVVGQVDTDDEGYV
;
A
#
# COMPACT_ATOMS: atom_id res chain seq x y z
N GLU A 1 13.62 -3.32 10.27
CA GLU A 1 14.54 -2.34 10.89
C GLU A 1 13.79 -1.21 11.61
N ASN A 2 12.58 -0.88 11.16
CA ASN A 2 11.80 0.25 11.70
C ASN A 2 10.86 -0.12 12.87
N PHE A 3 10.84 -1.38 13.34
CA PHE A 3 10.05 -1.78 14.48
C PHE A 3 10.85 -1.60 15.79
N PRO A 4 10.35 -0.81 16.76
CA PRO A 4 11.09 -0.54 18.00
C PRO A 4 11.26 -1.80 18.85
N GLY A 5 12.39 -1.87 19.60
CA GLY A 5 12.72 -3.02 20.44
C GLY A 5 13.71 -4.00 19.82
N PHE A 6 14.10 -3.80 18.57
CA PHE A 6 15.09 -4.62 17.85
C PHE A 6 16.22 -3.73 17.30
N PRO A 7 17.21 -3.35 18.13
CA PRO A 7 18.23 -2.36 17.75
C PRO A 7 19.13 -2.82 16.58
N GLU A 8 19.25 -4.11 16.37
CA GLU A 8 20.01 -4.70 15.24
C GLU A 8 19.10 -5.12 14.09
N GLY A 9 17.79 -4.78 14.18
CA GLY A 9 16.77 -5.27 13.25
C GLY A 9 16.33 -6.71 13.55
N ILE A 10 15.31 -7.15 12.85
CA ILE A 10 14.78 -8.51 12.88
C ILE A 10 14.10 -8.82 11.55
N MET A 11 14.18 -10.05 11.10
CA MET A 11 13.43 -10.50 9.93
C MET A 11 11.93 -10.59 10.27
N GLY A 12 11.06 -10.14 9.33
CA GLY A 12 9.61 -10.13 9.54
C GLY A 12 9.03 -11.46 10.02
N PRO A 13 9.34 -12.60 9.37
CA PRO A 13 8.84 -13.90 9.80
C PRO A 13 9.25 -14.28 11.23
N GLU A 14 10.49 -13.99 11.61
CA GLU A 14 10.98 -14.24 12.97
C GLU A 14 10.25 -13.36 13.99
N MET A 15 10.06 -12.08 13.67
CA MET A 15 9.32 -11.15 14.54
C MET A 15 7.89 -11.65 14.75
N MET A 16 7.21 -12.09 13.71
CA MET A 16 5.84 -12.63 13.80
C MET A 16 5.79 -13.90 14.64
N THR A 17 6.80 -14.77 14.54
CA THR A 17 6.92 -15.96 15.42
C THR A 17 7.03 -15.54 16.89
N ARG A 18 7.87 -14.57 17.20
CA ARG A 18 8.01 -14.07 18.58
C ARG A 18 6.73 -13.43 19.12
N PHE A 19 5.98 -12.73 18.29
CA PHE A 19 4.67 -12.17 18.67
C PHE A 19 3.66 -13.28 18.96
N ARG A 20 3.66 -14.32 18.15
CA ARG A 20 2.82 -15.50 18.35
C ARG A 20 3.15 -16.19 19.67
N ASP A 21 4.42 -16.49 19.92
CA ASP A 21 4.90 -17.14 21.16
C ASP A 21 4.52 -16.31 22.38
N GLN A 22 4.62 -14.98 22.30
CA GLN A 22 4.22 -14.11 23.38
C GLN A 22 2.70 -14.21 23.65
N ALA A 23 1.87 -14.20 22.63
CA ALA A 23 0.42 -14.31 22.78
C ALA A 23 0.02 -15.69 23.33
N GLU A 24 0.65 -16.77 22.86
CA GLU A 24 0.41 -18.13 23.35
C GLU A 24 0.74 -18.26 24.85
N ARG A 25 1.80 -17.60 25.32
CA ARG A 25 2.15 -17.57 26.74
C ARG A 25 1.04 -17.02 27.63
N PHE A 26 0.17 -16.16 27.07
CA PHE A 26 -1.01 -15.62 27.76
C PHE A 26 -2.30 -16.43 27.50
N GLY A 27 -2.19 -17.60 26.88
CA GLY A 27 -3.30 -18.52 26.66
C GLY A 27 -4.08 -18.28 25.36
N THR A 28 -3.55 -17.47 24.44
CA THR A 28 -4.16 -17.29 23.12
C THR A 28 -4.08 -18.60 22.33
N ARG A 29 -5.21 -19.00 21.75
CA ARG A 29 -5.28 -20.11 20.79
C ARG A 29 -5.32 -19.53 19.39
N PHE A 30 -4.48 -20.05 18.52
CA PHE A 30 -4.42 -19.64 17.11
C PHE A 30 -5.11 -20.69 16.24
N VAL A 31 -5.94 -20.19 15.33
CA VAL A 31 -6.48 -20.96 14.20
C VAL A 31 -5.90 -20.34 12.95
N THR A 32 -5.20 -21.14 12.14
CA THR A 32 -4.57 -20.68 10.89
C THR A 32 -5.49 -21.10 9.75
N ASP A 33 -6.54 -20.30 9.57
CA ASP A 33 -7.55 -20.50 8.53
C ASP A 33 -8.21 -19.17 8.19
N ASP A 34 -8.92 -19.12 7.06
CA ASP A 34 -9.69 -17.97 6.63
C ASP A 34 -11.08 -17.99 7.28
N VAL A 35 -11.56 -16.80 7.64
CA VAL A 35 -12.92 -16.63 8.15
C VAL A 35 -13.87 -16.45 6.97
N ASP A 36 -14.84 -17.36 6.84
CA ASP A 36 -15.83 -17.30 5.76
C ASP A 36 -16.97 -16.35 6.04
N LYS A 37 -17.36 -16.25 7.31
CA LYS A 37 -18.52 -15.44 7.72
C LYS A 37 -18.41 -15.02 9.18
N VAL A 38 -18.96 -13.86 9.49
CA VAL A 38 -19.17 -13.39 10.86
C VAL A 38 -20.63 -13.02 11.04
N GLU A 39 -21.21 -13.41 12.18
CA GLU A 39 -22.53 -12.94 12.64
C GLU A 39 -22.33 -12.15 13.93
N LEU A 40 -22.48 -10.84 13.84
CA LEU A 40 -22.40 -9.94 14.98
C LEU A 40 -23.81 -9.74 15.57
N THR A 41 -23.96 -10.04 16.86
CA THR A 41 -25.24 -9.98 17.55
C THR A 41 -25.18 -8.93 18.65
N ASP A 42 -25.99 -7.87 18.54
CA ASP A 42 -26.04 -6.83 19.56
C ASP A 42 -26.52 -7.39 20.90
N GLY A 43 -25.75 -7.14 21.95
CA GLY A 43 -26.00 -7.65 23.28
C GLY A 43 -26.00 -9.18 23.45
N GLY A 44 -25.51 -9.92 22.42
CA GLY A 44 -25.54 -11.38 22.38
C GLY A 44 -24.18 -12.03 22.22
N ILE A 45 -24.20 -13.27 21.74
CA ILE A 45 -23.00 -14.04 21.41
C ILE A 45 -22.75 -13.94 19.91
N HIS A 46 -21.58 -13.47 19.54
CA HIS A 46 -21.12 -13.42 18.16
C HIS A 46 -20.70 -14.79 17.69
N LYS A 47 -20.82 -15.02 16.38
CA LYS A 47 -20.37 -16.27 15.74
C LYS A 47 -19.37 -15.97 14.62
N VAL A 48 -18.30 -16.74 14.58
CA VAL A 48 -17.26 -16.69 13.54
C VAL A 48 -17.19 -18.07 12.90
N TYR A 49 -17.32 -18.13 11.59
CA TYR A 49 -17.40 -19.37 10.80
C TYR A 49 -16.10 -19.60 10.05
N LEU A 50 -15.57 -20.81 10.15
CA LEU A 50 -14.41 -21.32 9.42
C LEU A 50 -14.81 -22.67 8.83
N GLY A 51 -15.21 -22.70 7.57
CA GLY A 51 -15.83 -23.87 6.96
C GLY A 51 -17.06 -24.34 7.76
N ASP A 52 -17.03 -25.59 8.20
CA ASP A 52 -18.09 -26.20 9.02
C ASP A 52 -17.96 -25.90 10.53
N GLU A 53 -16.85 -25.27 10.95
CA GLU A 53 -16.60 -24.95 12.36
C GLU A 53 -17.18 -23.59 12.73
N VAL A 54 -17.81 -23.47 13.91
CA VAL A 54 -18.40 -22.23 14.42
C VAL A 54 -17.82 -21.91 15.78
N HIS A 55 -17.14 -20.77 15.86
CA HIS A 55 -16.64 -20.21 17.11
C HIS A 55 -17.63 -19.20 17.70
N HIS A 56 -17.83 -19.27 19.00
CA HIS A 56 -18.69 -18.38 19.75
C HIS A 56 -17.89 -17.44 20.61
N ALA A 57 -18.16 -16.14 20.56
CA ALA A 57 -17.44 -15.13 21.32
C ALA A 57 -18.38 -14.08 21.91
N LYS A 58 -18.03 -13.54 23.06
CA LYS A 58 -18.72 -12.40 23.67
C LYS A 58 -18.29 -11.08 23.04
N THR A 59 -17.09 -11.03 22.50
CA THR A 59 -16.50 -9.86 21.83
C THR A 59 -15.70 -10.33 20.64
N VAL A 60 -15.65 -9.52 19.60
CA VAL A 60 -14.84 -9.72 18.40
C VAL A 60 -14.01 -8.47 18.16
N ILE A 61 -12.72 -8.64 17.90
CA ILE A 61 -11.82 -7.58 17.45
C ILE A 61 -11.61 -7.74 15.96
N LEU A 62 -12.02 -6.74 15.17
CA LEU A 62 -11.83 -6.69 13.73
C LEU A 62 -10.44 -6.13 13.44
N ALA A 63 -9.54 -6.96 12.94
CA ALA A 63 -8.17 -6.58 12.58
C ALA A 63 -7.82 -7.10 11.17
N MET A 64 -8.73 -6.86 10.22
CA MET A 64 -8.71 -7.46 8.89
C MET A 64 -7.77 -6.74 7.90
N GLY A 65 -7.33 -5.53 8.25
CA GLY A 65 -6.43 -4.72 7.42
C GLY A 65 -7.09 -4.17 6.15
N ALA A 66 -6.24 -3.77 5.23
CA ALA A 66 -6.63 -3.24 3.92
C ALA A 66 -5.64 -3.69 2.84
N GLU A 67 -6.08 -3.77 1.61
CA GLU A 67 -5.24 -4.06 0.46
C GLU A 67 -4.94 -2.78 -0.33
N PRO A 68 -3.72 -2.61 -0.86
CA PRO A 68 -3.44 -1.49 -1.76
C PRO A 68 -4.26 -1.63 -3.04
N LYS A 69 -4.85 -0.51 -3.48
CA LYS A 69 -5.49 -0.43 -4.80
C LYS A 69 -4.44 -0.63 -5.87
N ARG A 70 -4.82 -1.33 -6.94
CA ARG A 70 -3.96 -1.56 -8.08
C ARG A 70 -4.40 -0.74 -9.27
N LEU A 71 -3.43 -0.45 -10.14
CA LEU A 71 -3.68 0.21 -11.43
C LEU A 71 -4.35 -0.74 -12.43
N GLY A 72 -4.03 -2.04 -12.35
CA GLY A 72 -4.53 -3.06 -13.25
C GLY A 72 -3.91 -2.96 -14.65
N ILE A 73 -2.69 -2.47 -14.75
CA ILE A 73 -1.95 -2.30 -16.01
C ILE A 73 -0.91 -3.41 -16.21
N PRO A 74 -0.50 -3.68 -17.48
CA PRO A 74 0.58 -4.62 -17.77
C PRO A 74 1.85 -4.30 -16.97
N GLY A 75 2.52 -5.34 -16.47
CA GLY A 75 3.77 -5.23 -15.73
C GLY A 75 3.62 -4.95 -14.23
N GLU A 76 2.45 -4.52 -13.75
CA GLU A 76 2.29 -4.15 -12.34
C GLU A 76 2.53 -5.34 -11.39
N MET A 77 1.95 -6.49 -11.71
CA MET A 77 2.07 -7.68 -10.87
C MET A 77 3.37 -8.44 -11.11
N GLU A 78 3.83 -8.47 -12.35
CA GLU A 78 5.05 -9.16 -12.76
C GLU A 78 6.30 -8.55 -12.12
N MET A 79 6.28 -7.23 -11.92
CA MET A 79 7.39 -6.49 -11.34
C MET A 79 7.17 -6.11 -9.85
N ALA A 80 6.11 -6.62 -9.21
CA ALA A 80 5.91 -6.45 -7.78
C ALA A 80 7.12 -7.00 -7.00
N GLY A 81 7.77 -6.16 -6.19
CA GLY A 81 9.03 -6.47 -5.50
C GLY A 81 10.27 -6.51 -6.40
N ARG A 82 10.13 -6.16 -7.70
CA ARG A 82 11.24 -6.04 -8.66
C ARG A 82 11.26 -4.65 -9.29
N GLY A 83 11.08 -3.62 -8.49
CA GLY A 83 11.00 -2.23 -8.91
C GLY A 83 9.61 -1.62 -8.73
N VAL A 84 8.54 -2.41 -8.59
CA VAL A 84 7.19 -1.91 -8.28
C VAL A 84 6.83 -2.22 -6.84
N SER A 85 6.42 -1.20 -6.08
CA SER A 85 6.01 -1.28 -4.68
C SER A 85 4.71 -0.50 -4.43
N THR A 86 4.05 -0.80 -3.32
CA THR A 86 2.88 -0.07 -2.81
C THR A 86 3.14 0.54 -1.43
N CYS A 87 4.38 0.50 -0.95
CA CYS A 87 4.77 1.00 0.38
C CYS A 87 6.05 1.81 0.31
N GLY A 88 5.95 3.14 0.27
CA GLY A 88 7.10 4.03 0.23
C GLY A 88 8.01 3.89 1.44
N VAL A 89 7.43 3.78 2.65
CA VAL A 89 8.18 3.64 3.91
C VAL A 89 8.89 2.28 4.00
N CYS A 90 8.31 1.22 3.43
CA CYS A 90 8.90 -0.12 3.45
C CYS A 90 10.12 -0.22 2.53
N ASP A 91 10.00 0.26 1.31
CA ASP A 91 10.91 -0.05 0.23
C ASP A 91 11.73 1.16 -0.27
N GLY A 92 11.36 2.39 0.12
CA GLY A 92 12.01 3.60 -0.39
C GLY A 92 13.53 3.64 -0.18
N ALA A 93 14.02 3.11 0.93
CA ALA A 93 15.45 3.07 1.24
C ALA A 93 16.27 2.17 0.29
N PHE A 94 15.65 1.20 -0.39
CA PHE A 94 16.33 0.35 -1.38
C PHE A 94 16.68 1.09 -2.68
N PHE A 95 16.05 2.25 -2.90
CA PHE A 95 16.26 3.09 -4.08
C PHE A 95 17.17 4.29 -3.80
N LYS A 96 18.11 4.12 -2.86
CA LYS A 96 19.11 5.15 -2.57
C LYS A 96 19.92 5.49 -3.82
N ASP A 97 20.03 6.79 -4.10
CA ASP A 97 20.75 7.37 -5.23
C ASP A 97 20.23 6.92 -6.62
N ARG A 98 18.95 6.46 -6.68
CA ARG A 98 18.28 5.97 -7.89
C ARG A 98 17.14 6.89 -8.31
N SER A 99 16.68 6.74 -9.55
CA SER A 99 15.48 7.41 -10.08
C SER A 99 14.23 6.68 -9.64
N THR A 100 13.23 7.42 -9.17
CA THR A 100 11.98 6.84 -8.69
C THR A 100 10.76 7.58 -9.22
N MET A 101 9.61 6.91 -9.16
CA MET A 101 8.32 7.50 -9.50
C MET A 101 7.29 7.14 -8.42
N VAL A 102 6.48 8.12 -8.01
CA VAL A 102 5.29 7.89 -7.19
C VAL A 102 4.06 8.17 -8.03
N ILE A 103 3.11 7.25 -8.02
CA ILE A 103 1.86 7.35 -8.77
C ILE A 103 0.72 7.56 -7.78
N GLY A 104 0.10 8.73 -7.82
CA GLY A 104 -0.99 9.07 -6.93
C GLY A 104 -1.28 10.56 -6.90
N GLY A 105 -2.31 10.99 -6.16
CA GLY A 105 -2.69 12.40 -6.10
C GLY A 105 -3.34 12.84 -4.80
N GLY A 106 -3.33 11.98 -3.77
CA GLY A 106 -3.79 12.27 -2.41
C GLY A 106 -2.62 12.52 -1.46
N ASP A 107 -2.94 12.80 -0.19
CA ASP A 107 -1.95 13.07 0.86
C ASP A 107 -0.94 11.92 1.01
N SER A 108 -1.38 10.66 0.95
CA SER A 108 -0.49 9.51 1.03
C SER A 108 0.57 9.49 -0.08
N ALA A 109 0.21 9.88 -1.33
CA ALA A 109 1.18 9.96 -2.42
C ALA A 109 2.21 11.07 -2.19
N MET A 110 1.78 12.21 -1.64
CA MET A 110 2.69 13.30 -1.27
C MET A 110 3.62 12.90 -0.12
N GLU A 111 3.10 12.21 0.91
CA GLU A 111 3.89 11.69 2.02
C GLU A 111 4.94 10.70 1.55
N ASP A 112 4.56 9.73 0.71
CA ASP A 112 5.47 8.77 0.11
C ASP A 112 6.54 9.48 -0.73
N ALA A 113 6.15 10.44 -1.58
CA ALA A 113 7.09 11.20 -2.39
C ALA A 113 8.11 11.96 -1.53
N VAL A 114 7.65 12.68 -0.49
CA VAL A 114 8.52 13.39 0.46
C VAL A 114 9.41 12.42 1.25
N PHE A 115 8.94 11.24 1.58
CA PHE A 115 9.74 10.24 2.28
C PHE A 115 10.81 9.64 1.38
N ILE A 116 10.42 9.17 0.19
CA ILE A 116 11.32 8.51 -0.79
C ILE A 116 12.37 9.49 -1.30
N SER A 117 12.03 10.78 -1.47
CA SER A 117 12.97 11.82 -1.93
C SER A 117 14.20 11.99 -1.05
N LYS A 118 14.16 11.55 0.22
CA LYS A 118 15.32 11.54 1.13
C LYS A 118 16.40 10.56 0.69
N PHE A 119 16.05 9.59 -0.11
CA PHE A 119 16.94 8.52 -0.59
C PHE A 119 17.21 8.63 -2.08
N ALA A 120 16.17 8.87 -2.86
CA ALA A 120 16.22 8.92 -4.32
C ALA A 120 17.03 10.10 -4.85
N SER A 121 17.74 9.89 -5.98
CA SER A 121 18.41 10.99 -6.70
C SER A 121 17.43 11.92 -7.40
N SER A 122 16.32 11.35 -7.92
CA SER A 122 15.21 12.07 -8.53
C SER A 122 13.90 11.33 -8.30
N LEU A 123 12.80 12.06 -8.26
CA LEU A 123 11.47 11.50 -8.09
C LEU A 123 10.47 12.25 -8.96
N ASP A 124 9.74 11.51 -9.79
CA ASP A 124 8.59 12.01 -10.51
C ASP A 124 7.30 11.64 -9.76
N LEU A 125 6.53 12.65 -9.35
CA LEU A 125 5.19 12.44 -8.78
C LEU A 125 4.15 12.60 -9.88
N VAL A 126 3.57 11.48 -10.29
CA VAL A 126 2.66 11.37 -11.43
C VAL A 126 1.22 11.32 -10.98
N HIS A 127 0.38 12.20 -11.54
CA HIS A 127 -1.05 12.19 -11.30
C HIS A 127 -1.84 12.35 -12.61
N ARG A 128 -2.94 11.56 -12.72
CA ARG A 128 -3.77 11.49 -13.95
C ARG A 128 -4.66 12.69 -14.19
N ARG A 129 -4.80 13.60 -13.23
CA ARG A 129 -5.61 14.83 -13.33
C ARG A 129 -4.70 16.04 -13.22
N ASP A 130 -5.18 17.20 -13.68
CA ASP A 130 -4.44 18.46 -13.57
C ASP A 130 -4.19 18.89 -12.14
N GLU A 131 -5.15 18.62 -11.25
CA GLU A 131 -5.10 19.03 -9.86
C GLU A 131 -4.96 17.82 -8.93
N PHE A 132 -4.05 17.94 -7.95
CA PHE A 132 -3.92 16.99 -6.85
C PHE A 132 -5.08 17.14 -5.86
N ARG A 133 -5.50 16.02 -5.27
CA ARG A 133 -6.49 16.01 -4.18
C ARG A 133 -5.86 16.20 -2.80
N ALA A 134 -4.56 16.11 -2.72
CA ALA A 134 -3.79 16.31 -1.51
C ALA A 134 -4.02 17.71 -0.93
N SER A 135 -3.87 17.85 0.39
CA SER A 135 -3.92 19.14 1.05
C SER A 135 -2.83 20.08 0.52
N LYS A 136 -3.12 21.40 0.48
CA LYS A 136 -2.17 22.39 -0.03
C LYS A 136 -0.81 22.34 0.67
N ILE A 137 -0.80 22.13 1.98
CA ILE A 137 0.43 22.04 2.76
C ILE A 137 1.30 20.87 2.32
N MET A 138 0.69 19.75 1.92
CA MET A 138 1.43 18.58 1.43
C MET A 138 1.96 18.80 0.01
N GLN A 139 1.18 19.48 -0.84
CA GLN A 139 1.63 19.89 -2.17
C GLN A 139 2.84 20.83 -2.08
N GLU A 140 2.74 21.94 -1.31
CA GLU A 140 3.82 22.90 -1.09
C GLU A 140 5.08 22.23 -0.54
N ARG A 141 4.91 21.24 0.36
CA ARG A 141 6.03 20.48 0.89
C ARG A 141 6.73 19.65 -0.16
N ALA A 142 5.99 18.95 -1.02
CA ALA A 142 6.56 18.18 -2.11
C ALA A 142 7.25 19.10 -3.14
N GLU A 143 6.60 20.20 -3.54
CA GLU A 143 7.13 21.19 -4.47
C GLU A 143 8.40 21.87 -3.98
N SER A 144 8.57 22.01 -2.66
CA SER A 144 9.77 22.64 -2.07
C SER A 144 11.03 21.77 -2.18
N LEU A 145 10.90 20.49 -2.53
CA LEU A 145 12.03 19.56 -2.61
C LEU A 145 12.62 19.55 -4.03
N PRO A 146 13.91 19.86 -4.20
CA PRO A 146 14.51 20.11 -5.51
C PRO A 146 14.62 18.85 -6.39
N ASN A 147 14.50 17.66 -5.81
CA ASN A 147 14.57 16.39 -6.50
C ASN A 147 13.18 15.76 -6.75
N ILE A 148 12.09 16.48 -6.47
CA ILE A 148 10.72 16.07 -6.83
C ILE A 148 10.24 16.90 -8.02
N SER A 149 9.76 16.22 -9.05
CA SER A 149 9.07 16.81 -10.21
C SER A 149 7.62 16.39 -10.21
N LEU A 150 6.71 17.35 -10.34
CA LEU A 150 5.27 17.06 -10.48
C LEU A 150 4.93 16.87 -11.96
N LYS A 151 4.30 15.75 -12.28
CA LYS A 151 3.93 15.39 -13.64
C LYS A 151 2.43 15.15 -13.74
N THR A 152 1.71 16.15 -14.22
CA THR A 152 0.25 16.14 -14.44
C THR A 152 -0.07 16.64 -15.85
N PRO A 153 -1.19 16.28 -16.47
CA PRO A 153 -2.06 15.14 -16.17
C PRO A 153 -1.59 13.88 -16.91
N TRP A 154 -0.84 13.04 -16.25
CA TRP A 154 -0.29 11.81 -16.81
C TRP A 154 -0.75 10.59 -16.03
N ALA A 155 -1.04 9.51 -16.75
CA ALA A 155 -1.41 8.22 -16.18
C ALA A 155 -0.45 7.13 -16.65
N PRO A 156 -0.04 6.18 -15.79
CA PRO A 156 0.72 5.03 -16.22
C PRO A 156 -0.16 4.11 -17.07
N GLU A 157 0.41 3.61 -18.17
CA GLU A 157 -0.25 2.69 -19.10
C GLU A 157 0.38 1.29 -19.05
N GLU A 158 1.69 1.23 -18.76
CA GLU A 158 2.45 -0.02 -18.68
C GLU A 158 3.73 0.18 -17.87
N PHE A 159 4.11 -0.83 -17.10
CA PHE A 159 5.44 -0.98 -16.54
C PHE A 159 6.24 -1.94 -17.40
N VAL A 160 7.42 -1.52 -17.85
CA VAL A 160 8.24 -2.28 -18.80
C VAL A 160 9.44 -2.85 -18.07
N ALA A 161 9.62 -4.18 -18.20
CA ALA A 161 10.74 -4.89 -17.61
C ALA A 161 11.98 -4.80 -18.51
N GLY A 162 13.15 -4.72 -17.86
CA GLY A 162 14.44 -4.94 -18.52
C GLY A 162 14.72 -6.42 -18.77
N GLU A 163 15.91 -6.71 -19.28
CA GLU A 163 16.35 -8.07 -19.60
C GLU A 163 16.42 -9.00 -18.37
N ASP A 164 16.62 -8.44 -17.17
CA ASP A 164 16.68 -9.14 -15.89
C ASP A 164 15.30 -9.36 -15.25
N GLY A 165 14.22 -8.84 -15.89
CA GLY A 165 12.85 -8.92 -15.41
C GLY A 165 12.51 -7.94 -14.29
N ALA A 166 13.42 -7.01 -13.97
CA ALA A 166 13.14 -5.88 -13.08
C ALA A 166 12.57 -4.70 -13.87
N LEU A 167 11.98 -3.73 -13.17
CA LEU A 167 11.49 -2.51 -13.78
C LEU A 167 12.65 -1.74 -14.45
N GLU A 168 12.45 -1.34 -15.69
CA GLU A 168 13.38 -0.50 -16.45
C GLU A 168 12.80 0.87 -16.75
N LYS A 169 11.51 0.92 -17.11
CA LYS A 169 10.82 2.16 -17.49
C LYS A 169 9.33 2.07 -17.31
N VAL A 170 8.70 3.23 -17.24
CA VAL A 170 7.24 3.39 -17.22
C VAL A 170 6.78 4.06 -18.51
N ARG A 171 5.77 3.47 -19.14
CA ARG A 171 5.02 4.14 -20.21
C ARG A 171 3.89 4.95 -19.61
N LEU A 172 3.96 6.26 -19.79
CA LEU A 172 2.93 7.20 -19.37
C LEU A 172 2.14 7.69 -20.57
N LYS A 173 0.86 7.97 -20.33
CA LYS A 173 -0.03 8.60 -21.32
C LYS A 173 -0.59 9.88 -20.75
N HIS A 174 -0.49 10.95 -21.49
CA HIS A 174 -1.12 12.22 -21.14
C HIS A 174 -2.64 12.09 -21.24
N SER A 175 -3.34 12.42 -20.15
CA SER A 175 -4.77 12.12 -20.01
C SER A 175 -5.66 12.87 -21.00
N GLU A 176 -5.22 14.02 -21.51
CA GLU A 176 -5.98 14.87 -22.44
C GLU A 176 -5.52 14.72 -23.89
N SER A 177 -4.21 14.87 -24.15
CA SER A 177 -3.67 14.84 -25.51
C SER A 177 -3.53 13.42 -26.07
N GLY A 178 -3.46 12.41 -25.20
CA GLY A 178 -3.15 11.04 -25.57
C GLY A 178 -1.69 10.81 -25.95
N GLU A 179 -0.81 11.79 -25.78
CA GLU A 179 0.64 11.68 -25.97
C GLU A 179 1.20 10.58 -25.08
N VAL A 180 2.14 9.81 -25.59
CA VAL A 180 2.79 8.72 -24.86
C VAL A 180 4.26 9.05 -24.68
N GLU A 181 4.76 8.85 -23.45
CA GLU A 181 6.16 9.04 -23.05
C GLU A 181 6.66 7.80 -22.31
N GLU A 182 7.90 7.39 -22.57
CA GLU A 182 8.58 6.35 -21.82
C GLU A 182 9.64 6.97 -20.93
N ILE A 183 9.54 6.76 -19.63
CA ILE A 183 10.46 7.32 -18.62
C ILE A 183 11.25 6.20 -17.98
N PRO A 184 12.59 6.18 -18.12
CA PRO A 184 13.44 5.25 -17.39
C PRO A 184 13.37 5.54 -15.88
N VAL A 185 13.09 4.51 -15.06
CA VAL A 185 13.06 4.60 -13.60
C VAL A 185 13.49 3.27 -12.99
N ASP A 186 14.16 3.33 -11.85
CA ASP A 186 14.57 2.14 -11.09
C ASP A 186 13.46 1.64 -10.15
N GLY A 187 12.54 2.51 -9.73
CA GLY A 187 11.48 2.15 -8.81
C GLY A 187 10.21 2.96 -8.97
N VAL A 188 9.07 2.29 -8.84
CA VAL A 188 7.73 2.88 -8.86
C VAL A 188 7.00 2.54 -7.57
N PHE A 189 6.34 3.54 -6.99
CA PHE A 189 5.50 3.40 -5.81
C PHE A 189 4.06 3.77 -6.16
N VAL A 190 3.17 2.78 -6.10
CA VAL A 190 1.75 2.96 -6.41
C VAL A 190 0.99 3.37 -5.16
N ALA A 191 0.65 4.67 -5.05
CA ALA A 191 0.04 5.30 -3.88
C ALA A 191 -1.36 5.86 -4.23
N ILE A 192 -2.26 4.99 -4.72
CA ILE A 192 -3.61 5.36 -5.18
C ILE A 192 -4.73 5.04 -4.17
N GLY A 193 -4.35 4.68 -2.94
CA GLY A 193 -5.24 4.35 -1.84
C GLY A 193 -5.35 2.86 -1.57
N HIS A 194 -6.22 2.50 -0.63
CA HIS A 194 -6.42 1.14 -0.15
C HIS A 194 -7.89 0.73 -0.28
N ILE A 195 -8.14 -0.57 -0.19
CA ILE A 195 -9.46 -1.18 -0.07
C ILE A 195 -9.51 -1.87 1.29
N PRO A 196 -10.36 -1.41 2.23
CA PRO A 196 -10.50 -2.07 3.52
C PRO A 196 -11.10 -3.46 3.33
N ARG A 197 -10.60 -4.44 4.08
CA ARG A 197 -11.15 -5.80 4.08
C ARG A 197 -12.31 -5.92 5.04
N SER A 198 -13.37 -5.18 4.77
CA SER A 198 -14.57 -5.11 5.63
C SER A 198 -15.74 -5.96 5.14
N GLU A 199 -15.56 -6.76 4.09
CA GLU A 199 -16.62 -7.53 3.42
C GLU A 199 -17.40 -8.42 4.40
N LEU A 200 -16.70 -9.03 5.37
CA LEU A 200 -17.29 -9.93 6.37
C LEU A 200 -18.27 -9.25 7.31
N VAL A 201 -18.20 -7.93 7.44
CA VAL A 201 -18.99 -7.16 8.42
C VAL A 201 -19.89 -6.10 7.80
N VAL A 202 -19.97 -6.05 6.47
CA VAL A 202 -20.86 -5.13 5.75
C VAL A 202 -22.29 -5.30 6.22
N GLY A 203 -22.94 -4.18 6.60
CA GLY A 203 -24.30 -4.15 7.11
C GLY A 203 -24.48 -4.66 8.55
N GLN A 204 -23.39 -5.02 9.23
CA GLN A 204 -23.40 -5.42 10.63
C GLN A 204 -22.71 -4.40 11.55
N VAL A 205 -21.90 -3.52 10.96
CA VAL A 205 -21.24 -2.39 11.61
C VAL A 205 -21.37 -1.15 10.71
N ASP A 206 -21.23 0.03 11.30
CA ASP A 206 -21.23 1.27 10.53
C ASP A 206 -19.92 1.37 9.74
N THR A 207 -20.02 1.71 8.47
CA THR A 207 -18.89 1.96 7.58
C THR A 207 -19.09 3.28 6.85
N ASP A 208 -17.98 3.93 6.49
CA ASP A 208 -18.02 5.07 5.59
C ASP A 208 -18.26 4.64 4.12
N ASP A 209 -18.34 5.64 3.22
CA ASP A 209 -18.57 5.43 1.79
C ASP A 209 -17.41 4.67 1.10
N GLU A 210 -16.24 4.62 1.71
CA GLU A 210 -15.06 3.89 1.22
C GLU A 210 -14.94 2.48 1.83
N GLY A 211 -15.84 2.11 2.76
CA GLY A 211 -15.91 0.81 3.41
C GLY A 211 -15.07 0.67 4.69
N TYR A 212 -14.50 1.75 5.21
CA TYR A 212 -13.82 1.73 6.51
C TYR A 212 -14.82 1.69 7.66
N VAL A 213 -14.51 0.89 8.69
CA VAL A 213 -15.28 0.79 9.95
C VAL A 213 -14.98 1.97 10.83
#